data_95d282b6fa395fbc49dfa0d26e2dd230
#
_entry.id   95d282b6fa395fbc49dfa0d26e2dd230
#
_cell.length_a   1.000
_cell.length_b   1.000
_cell.length_c   1.000
_cell.angle_alpha   90.00
_cell.angle_beta   90.00
_cell.angle_gamma   90.00
#
_symmetry.space_group_name_H-M   'P 1'
#
loop_
_entity.id
_entity.type
_entity.pdbx_description
1 polymer ?
#
loop_
_entity_poly.entity_id
_entity_poly.type
_entity_poly.pdbx_seq_one_letter_code
_entity_poly.pdbx_strand_id
1 'polypeptide(L)'
;MPHQVHQRKFGRTTGQRRTMLKNLTLSILRYERVKTTEAKAKEIRGFVERMINLGKDGSIEARRRANAWLPEMVIVEKVFGDLAKRYPDRTGGYLRMTRLSRRVGDNSPLMLLELMPGADETKKAEADAAEAAKPRRRRLALPRRGGAEKTESSTKAAGGRGAAPASKKTPKKKSTAKA
;
A
#
# COMPACT_ATOMS: atom_id res chain seq x y z
N MET A 1 -7.05 -1.79 43.59
CA MET A 1 -6.72 -2.39 42.28
C MET A 1 -7.56 -1.71 41.23
N PRO A 2 -7.01 -1.28 40.06
CA PRO A 2 -7.83 -0.72 39.01
C PRO A 2 -8.63 -1.84 38.35
N HIS A 3 -9.94 -1.85 38.60
CA HIS A 3 -10.85 -2.79 37.96
C HIS A 3 -11.32 -2.24 36.60
N GLN A 4 -11.51 -3.09 35.60
CA GLN A 4 -12.04 -2.75 34.26
C GLN A 4 -11.19 -1.77 33.43
N VAL A 5 -9.89 -1.67 33.69
CA VAL A 5 -8.98 -0.85 32.85
C VAL A 5 -8.54 -1.66 31.65
N HIS A 6 -9.18 -1.43 30.50
CA HIS A 6 -8.88 -2.12 29.25
C HIS A 6 -7.76 -1.46 28.42
N GLN A 7 -7.35 -0.23 28.78
CA GLN A 7 -6.36 0.53 28.02
C GLN A 7 -4.92 0.09 28.33
N ARG A 8 -4.13 -0.10 27.27
CA ARG A 8 -2.71 -0.44 27.36
C ARG A 8 -1.87 0.79 27.64
N LYS A 9 -0.95 0.71 28.58
CA LYS A 9 -0.06 1.83 28.96
C LYS A 9 1.14 1.99 27.99
N PHE A 10 1.62 0.92 27.38
CA PHE A 10 2.77 0.90 26.45
C PHE A 10 4.08 1.44 27.04
N GLY A 11 4.27 1.38 28.36
CA GLY A 11 5.45 1.94 29.02
C GLY A 11 5.61 3.46 28.83
N ARG A 12 4.50 4.21 28.62
CA ARG A 12 4.52 5.64 28.31
C ARG A 12 3.66 6.44 29.29
N THR A 13 4.00 7.71 29.47
CA THR A 13 3.14 8.66 30.17
C THR A 13 1.83 8.88 29.38
N THR A 14 0.81 9.41 30.02
CA THR A 14 -0.51 9.60 29.37
C THR A 14 -0.42 10.49 28.12
N GLY A 15 0.36 11.57 28.18
CA GLY A 15 0.56 12.47 27.03
C GLY A 15 1.26 11.79 25.88
N GLN A 16 2.40 11.15 26.13
CA GLN A 16 3.16 10.41 25.10
C GLN A 16 2.36 9.27 24.47
N ARG A 17 1.57 8.54 25.27
CA ARG A 17 0.69 7.49 24.77
C ARG A 17 -0.36 8.06 23.82
N ARG A 18 -1.02 9.16 24.21
CA ARG A 18 -2.04 9.83 23.39
C ARG A 18 -1.43 10.31 22.05
N THR A 19 -0.25 10.93 22.08
CA THR A 19 0.45 11.40 20.88
C THR A 19 0.82 10.22 19.98
N MET A 20 1.33 9.11 20.53
CA MET A 20 1.65 7.91 19.75
C MET A 20 0.40 7.35 19.03
N LEU A 21 -0.75 7.30 19.73
CA LEU A 21 -2.00 6.82 19.12
C LEU A 21 -2.53 7.79 18.07
N LYS A 22 -2.45 9.11 18.30
CA LYS A 22 -2.81 10.13 17.29
C LYS A 22 -1.97 9.97 16.01
N ASN A 23 -0.64 9.88 16.15
CA ASN A 23 0.26 9.73 15.01
C ASN A 23 0.03 8.41 14.25
N LEU A 24 -0.25 7.33 14.96
CA LEU A 24 -0.55 6.05 14.31
C LEU A 24 -1.91 6.08 13.60
N THR A 25 -2.94 6.71 14.17
CA THR A 25 -4.23 6.95 13.50
C THR A 25 -4.03 7.74 12.22
N LEU A 26 -3.28 8.83 12.30
CA LEU A 26 -2.96 9.69 11.16
C LEU A 26 -2.25 8.90 10.05
N SER A 27 -1.25 8.09 10.42
CA SER A 27 -0.53 7.25 9.46
C SER A 27 -1.44 6.24 8.75
N ILE A 28 -2.39 5.63 9.47
CA ILE A 28 -3.33 4.67 8.88
C ILE A 28 -4.28 5.39 7.90
N LEU A 29 -4.81 6.55 8.27
CA LEU A 29 -5.71 7.31 7.41
C LEU A 29 -5.00 7.88 6.16
N ARG A 30 -3.70 8.22 6.29
CA ARG A 30 -2.88 8.73 5.20
C ARG A 30 -2.51 7.65 4.20
N TYR A 31 -1.88 6.58 4.69
CA TYR A 31 -1.27 5.54 3.84
C TYR A 31 -2.17 4.33 3.61
N GLU A 32 -3.29 4.23 4.32
CA GLU A 32 -4.28 3.14 4.27
C GLU A 32 -3.71 1.76 4.62
N ARG A 33 -2.40 1.64 4.73
CA ARG A 33 -1.68 0.40 5.03
C ARG A 33 -0.48 0.68 5.93
N VAL A 34 -0.46 0.10 7.13
CA VAL A 34 0.60 0.33 8.12
C VAL A 34 1.00 -0.96 8.82
N LYS A 35 2.31 -1.19 8.93
CA LYS A 35 2.89 -2.31 9.68
C LYS A 35 3.25 -1.85 11.09
N THR A 36 2.76 -2.54 12.11
CA THR A 36 3.02 -2.20 13.53
C THR A 36 3.01 -3.44 14.43
N THR A 37 3.27 -3.29 15.72
CA THR A 37 3.18 -4.40 16.67
C THR A 37 1.73 -4.73 16.99
N GLU A 38 1.44 -6.00 17.30
CA GLU A 38 0.10 -6.51 17.57
C GLU A 38 -0.63 -5.71 18.67
N ALA A 39 0.08 -5.36 19.75
CA ALA A 39 -0.50 -4.63 20.85
C ALA A 39 -1.01 -3.22 20.44
N LYS A 40 -0.21 -2.50 19.62
CA LYS A 40 -0.58 -1.19 19.08
C LYS A 40 -1.70 -1.30 18.06
N ALA A 41 -1.66 -2.33 17.21
CA ALA A 41 -2.69 -2.60 16.21
C ALA A 41 -4.08 -2.79 16.85
N LYS A 42 -4.15 -3.59 17.91
CA LYS A 42 -5.40 -3.84 18.63
C LYS A 42 -5.98 -2.58 19.29
N GLU A 43 -5.11 -1.71 19.82
CA GLU A 43 -5.55 -0.50 20.50
C GLU A 43 -6.04 0.59 19.53
N ILE A 44 -5.36 0.73 18.38
CA ILE A 44 -5.65 1.79 17.43
C ILE A 44 -6.95 1.60 16.65
N ARG A 45 -7.41 0.36 16.53
CA ARG A 45 -8.61 0.00 15.77
C ARG A 45 -9.80 0.89 16.11
N GLY A 46 -10.12 1.02 17.39
CA GLY A 46 -11.28 1.82 17.82
C GLY A 46 -11.14 3.32 17.54
N PHE A 47 -9.91 3.84 17.52
CA PHE A 47 -9.68 5.26 17.17
C PHE A 47 -9.90 5.52 15.69
N VAL A 48 -9.41 4.65 14.82
CA VAL A 48 -9.62 4.77 13.36
C VAL A 48 -11.10 4.63 13.02
N GLU A 49 -11.79 3.64 13.57
CA GLU A 49 -13.22 3.44 13.36
C GLU A 49 -14.02 4.67 13.80
N ARG A 50 -13.69 5.25 14.95
CA ARG A 50 -14.32 6.50 15.42
C ARG A 50 -14.10 7.66 14.47
N MET A 51 -12.90 7.83 13.89
CA MET A 51 -12.63 8.91 12.94
C MET A 51 -13.45 8.75 11.66
N ILE A 52 -13.56 7.54 11.13
CA ILE A 52 -14.35 7.26 9.93
C ILE A 52 -15.85 7.50 10.21
N ASN A 53 -16.36 7.08 11.37
CA ASN A 53 -17.75 7.33 11.74
C ASN A 53 -18.05 8.83 11.87
N LEU A 54 -17.14 9.63 12.48
CA LEU A 54 -17.27 11.09 12.50
C LEU A 54 -17.29 11.67 11.07
N GLY A 55 -16.50 11.11 10.15
CA GLY A 55 -16.53 11.49 8.73
C GLY A 55 -17.90 11.25 8.09
N LYS A 56 -18.54 10.13 8.42
CA LYS A 56 -19.88 9.77 7.92
C LYS A 56 -20.98 10.68 8.48
N ASP A 57 -20.87 11.10 9.76
CA ASP A 57 -21.82 12.02 10.36
C ASP A 57 -21.82 13.39 9.66
N GLY A 58 -20.69 13.82 9.12
CA GLY A 58 -20.55 15.02 8.29
C GLY A 58 -20.84 16.36 8.98
N SER A 59 -21.28 16.37 10.24
CA SER A 59 -21.66 17.56 10.98
C SER A 59 -20.44 18.45 11.30
N ILE A 60 -20.68 19.73 11.54
CA ILE A 60 -19.64 20.69 11.96
C ILE A 60 -19.00 20.24 13.28
N GLU A 61 -19.81 19.72 14.21
CA GLU A 61 -19.30 19.20 15.47
C GLU A 61 -18.43 17.97 15.29
N ALA A 62 -18.82 17.05 14.41
CA ALA A 62 -18.00 15.89 14.08
C ALA A 62 -16.65 16.32 13.49
N ARG A 63 -16.63 17.34 12.61
CA ARG A 63 -15.41 17.91 12.06
C ARG A 63 -14.52 18.55 13.13
N ARG A 64 -15.10 19.29 14.07
CA ARG A 64 -14.35 19.87 15.21
C ARG A 64 -13.73 18.79 16.10
N ARG A 65 -14.46 17.70 16.36
CA ARG A 65 -13.95 16.55 17.13
C ARG A 65 -12.82 15.83 16.40
N ALA A 66 -12.93 15.64 15.09
CA ALA A 66 -11.89 15.07 14.26
C ALA A 66 -10.62 15.93 14.26
N ASN A 67 -10.74 17.26 14.10
CA ASN A 67 -9.61 18.21 14.15
C ASN A 67 -8.91 18.22 15.51
N ALA A 68 -9.64 18.05 16.61
CA ALA A 68 -9.04 17.95 17.95
C ALA A 68 -8.18 16.69 18.12
N TRP A 69 -8.47 15.65 17.36
CA TRP A 69 -7.71 14.40 17.39
C TRP A 69 -6.60 14.36 16.33
N LEU A 70 -6.90 14.73 15.09
CA LEU A 70 -5.96 14.70 13.97
C LEU A 70 -5.32 16.09 13.78
N PRO A 71 -3.99 16.20 13.85
CA PRO A 71 -3.30 17.49 13.74
C PRO A 71 -3.26 18.05 12.30
N GLU A 72 -3.59 17.24 11.29
CA GLU A 72 -3.48 17.61 9.89
C GLU A 72 -4.85 17.76 9.22
N MET A 73 -5.15 18.97 8.74
CA MET A 73 -6.40 19.29 8.05
C MET A 73 -6.62 18.46 6.78
N VAL A 74 -5.56 18.23 6.01
CA VAL A 74 -5.64 17.44 4.76
C VAL A 74 -6.17 16.02 5.00
N ILE A 75 -5.76 15.40 6.12
CA ILE A 75 -6.25 14.06 6.47
C ILE A 75 -7.70 14.11 6.95
N VAL A 76 -8.10 15.18 7.64
CA VAL A 76 -9.50 15.37 8.02
C VAL A 76 -10.37 15.51 6.77
N GLU A 77 -9.97 16.30 5.78
CA GLU A 77 -10.67 16.41 4.50
C GLU A 77 -10.78 15.06 3.79
N LYS A 78 -9.70 14.26 3.75
CA LYS A 78 -9.73 12.90 3.22
C LYS A 78 -10.77 12.03 3.94
N VAL A 79 -10.86 12.12 5.27
CA VAL A 79 -11.83 11.33 6.07
C VAL A 79 -13.26 11.73 5.74
N PHE A 80 -13.56 13.02 5.63
CA PHE A 80 -14.91 13.53 5.36
C PHE A 80 -15.29 13.46 3.87
N GLY A 81 -14.33 13.50 2.96
CA GLY A 81 -14.55 13.40 1.51
C GLY A 81 -14.58 11.96 1.02
N ASP A 82 -13.42 11.32 1.05
CA ASP A 82 -13.19 10.04 0.38
C ASP A 82 -13.63 8.84 1.23
N LEU A 83 -13.14 8.76 2.49
CA LEU A 83 -13.37 7.59 3.33
C LEU A 83 -14.82 7.48 3.79
N ALA A 84 -15.49 8.61 4.03
CA ALA A 84 -16.91 8.62 4.38
C ALA A 84 -17.79 8.05 3.25
N LYS A 85 -17.47 8.37 2.01
CA LYS A 85 -18.17 7.87 0.82
C LYS A 85 -17.84 6.43 0.49
N ARG A 86 -16.61 5.98 0.83
CA ARG A 86 -16.15 4.61 0.55
C ARG A 86 -16.94 3.54 1.33
N TYR A 87 -17.47 3.89 2.50
CA TYR A 87 -18.14 2.94 3.39
C TYR A 87 -19.58 3.34 3.78
N PRO A 88 -20.51 3.54 2.83
CA PRO A 88 -21.86 4.01 3.15
C PRO A 88 -22.60 3.05 4.08
N ASP A 89 -22.55 1.76 3.82
CA ASP A 89 -23.36 0.73 4.49
C ASP A 89 -22.74 0.16 5.76
N ARG A 90 -21.43 0.36 5.98
CA ARG A 90 -20.73 -0.22 7.13
C ARG A 90 -20.84 0.67 8.34
N THR A 91 -21.16 0.10 9.50
CA THR A 91 -21.14 0.79 10.80
C THR A 91 -19.82 0.61 11.55
N GLY A 92 -18.98 -0.35 11.13
CA GLY A 92 -17.68 -0.64 11.73
C GLY A 92 -16.91 -1.68 10.91
N GLY A 93 -15.76 -2.12 11.44
CA GLY A 93 -14.92 -3.13 10.76
C GLY A 93 -14.23 -2.59 9.51
N TYR A 94 -13.80 -1.33 9.53
CA TYR A 94 -13.12 -0.70 8.40
C TYR A 94 -11.67 -1.15 8.24
N LEU A 95 -11.10 -1.81 9.27
CA LEU A 95 -9.71 -2.26 9.28
C LEU A 95 -9.62 -3.78 9.19
N ARG A 96 -8.76 -4.25 8.30
CA ARG A 96 -8.27 -5.62 8.28
C ARG A 96 -6.94 -5.70 9.04
N MET A 97 -6.83 -6.68 9.93
CA MET A 97 -5.62 -6.95 10.69
C MET A 97 -5.05 -8.30 10.29
N THR A 98 -3.89 -8.30 9.64
CA THR A 98 -3.20 -9.52 9.19
C THR A 98 -1.93 -9.72 10.02
N ARG A 99 -1.73 -10.91 10.57
CA ARG A 99 -0.50 -11.23 11.28
C ARG A 99 0.65 -11.38 10.30
N LEU A 100 1.78 -10.79 10.65
CA LEU A 100 3.03 -10.93 9.94
C LEU A 100 4.04 -11.76 10.74
N SER A 101 5.21 -12.00 10.15
CA SER A 101 6.35 -12.57 10.85
C SER A 101 6.77 -11.72 12.05
N ARG A 102 7.48 -12.31 12.97
CA ARG A 102 8.04 -11.60 14.12
C ARG A 102 9.18 -10.69 13.68
N ARG A 103 9.37 -9.60 14.42
CA ARG A 103 10.46 -8.64 14.16
C ARG A 103 11.80 -9.24 14.56
N VAL A 104 12.79 -9.14 13.68
CA VAL A 104 14.17 -9.55 13.96
C VAL A 104 14.73 -8.65 15.07
N GLY A 105 15.40 -9.22 16.03
CA GLY A 105 16.00 -8.55 17.19
C GLY A 105 15.21 -8.79 18.47
N ASP A 106 13.99 -8.30 18.58
CA ASP A 106 13.16 -8.39 19.80
C ASP A 106 12.02 -9.44 19.73
N ASN A 107 11.93 -10.17 18.65
CA ASN A 107 10.91 -11.20 18.42
C ASN A 107 9.47 -10.75 18.64
N SER A 108 9.21 -9.44 18.53
CA SER A 108 7.86 -8.85 18.70
C SER A 108 6.90 -9.31 17.59
N PRO A 109 5.67 -9.73 17.91
CA PRO A 109 4.66 -10.03 16.90
C PRO A 109 4.27 -8.78 16.13
N LEU A 110 4.38 -8.82 14.81
CA LEU A 110 4.00 -7.75 13.92
C LEU A 110 2.63 -8.00 13.31
N MET A 111 1.94 -6.90 13.03
CA MET A 111 0.64 -6.88 12.38
C MET A 111 0.60 -5.85 11.28
N LEU A 112 -0.02 -6.20 10.19
CA LEU A 112 -0.37 -5.30 9.11
C LEU A 112 -1.81 -4.83 9.32
N LEU A 113 -1.99 -3.53 9.33
CA LEU A 113 -3.28 -2.87 9.34
C LEU A 113 -3.55 -2.32 7.95
N GLU A 114 -4.69 -2.66 7.39
CA GLU A 114 -5.13 -2.19 6.07
C GLU A 114 -6.56 -1.68 6.18
N LEU A 115 -6.85 -0.54 5.54
CA LEU A 115 -8.22 -0.13 5.33
C LEU A 115 -8.87 -1.08 4.31
N MET A 116 -10.09 -1.48 4.59
CA MET A 116 -10.84 -2.34 3.67
C MET A 116 -11.15 -1.56 2.40
N PRO A 117 -11.05 -2.21 1.24
CA PRO A 117 -11.51 -1.58 -0.01
C PRO A 117 -13.00 -1.26 0.05
N GLY A 118 -13.42 -0.24 -0.65
CA GLY A 118 -14.83 0.11 -0.82
C GLY A 118 -15.59 -0.95 -1.62
N ALA A 119 -16.91 -0.88 -1.59
CA ALA A 119 -17.76 -1.80 -2.33
C ALA A 119 -17.48 -1.75 -3.85
N ASP A 120 -17.16 -0.57 -4.37
CA ASP A 120 -16.85 -0.39 -5.79
C ASP A 120 -15.45 -0.91 -6.16
N GLU A 121 -14.48 -0.73 -5.25
CA GLU A 121 -13.13 -1.25 -5.42
C GLU A 121 -13.08 -2.79 -5.33
N THR A 122 -13.91 -3.40 -4.48
CA THR A 122 -14.02 -4.87 -4.42
C THR A 122 -14.61 -5.43 -5.69
N LYS A 123 -15.66 -4.84 -6.22
CA LYS A 123 -16.27 -5.25 -7.49
C LYS A 123 -15.30 -5.12 -8.66
N LYS A 124 -14.49 -4.05 -8.68
CA LYS A 124 -13.47 -3.85 -9.71
C LYS A 124 -12.33 -4.86 -9.59
N ALA A 125 -11.84 -5.11 -8.36
CA ALA A 125 -10.81 -6.11 -8.11
C ALA A 125 -11.27 -7.54 -8.45
N GLU A 126 -12.54 -7.88 -8.19
CA GLU A 126 -13.13 -9.15 -8.56
C GLU A 126 -13.30 -9.28 -10.08
N ALA A 127 -13.68 -8.20 -10.76
CA ALA A 127 -13.78 -8.16 -12.22
C ALA A 127 -12.40 -8.34 -12.89
N ASP A 128 -11.39 -7.62 -12.39
CA ASP A 128 -10.01 -7.73 -12.89
C ASP A 128 -9.42 -9.13 -12.62
N ALA A 129 -9.72 -9.72 -11.45
CA ALA A 129 -9.31 -11.08 -11.12
C ALA A 129 -10.02 -12.12 -12.00
N ALA A 130 -11.31 -11.93 -12.29
CA ALA A 130 -12.08 -12.80 -13.18
C ALA A 130 -11.57 -12.70 -14.64
N GLU A 131 -11.13 -11.52 -15.06
CA GLU A 131 -10.54 -11.32 -16.38
C GLU A 131 -9.13 -11.93 -16.48
N ALA A 132 -8.32 -11.81 -15.44
CA ALA A 132 -7.01 -12.48 -15.36
C ALA A 132 -7.11 -14.00 -15.28
N ALA A 133 -8.19 -14.54 -14.72
CA ALA A 133 -8.45 -15.99 -14.62
C ALA A 133 -8.97 -16.60 -15.91
N LYS A 134 -9.36 -15.80 -16.90
CA LYS A 134 -9.72 -16.34 -18.24
C LYS A 134 -8.51 -17.04 -18.83
N PRO A 135 -8.57 -18.35 -19.16
CA PRO A 135 -7.43 -19.07 -19.70
C PRO A 135 -7.07 -18.41 -21.03
N ARG A 136 -5.88 -17.82 -21.10
CA ARG A 136 -5.28 -17.45 -22.38
C ARG A 136 -5.18 -18.72 -23.21
N ARG A 137 -6.17 -18.94 -24.05
CA ARG A 137 -6.09 -19.97 -25.10
C ARG A 137 -4.87 -19.63 -25.94
N ARG A 138 -3.74 -20.19 -25.58
CA ARG A 138 -2.58 -20.29 -26.45
C ARG A 138 -3.08 -21.03 -27.70
N ARG A 139 -3.38 -20.28 -28.75
CA ARG A 139 -3.45 -20.85 -30.07
C ARG A 139 -2.04 -21.37 -30.37
N LEU A 140 -1.83 -22.63 -30.10
CA LEU A 140 -0.75 -23.39 -30.67
C LEU A 140 -1.01 -23.37 -32.19
N ALA A 141 -0.38 -22.42 -32.87
CA ALA A 141 -0.24 -22.49 -34.31
C ALA A 141 0.72 -23.66 -34.60
N LEU A 142 0.15 -24.78 -34.94
CA LEU A 142 0.88 -25.91 -35.52
C LEU A 142 1.55 -25.40 -36.79
N PRO A 143 2.87 -25.58 -36.95
CA PRO A 143 3.50 -25.27 -38.21
C PRO A 143 2.97 -26.28 -39.25
N ARG A 144 2.29 -25.77 -40.28
CA ARG A 144 1.90 -26.51 -41.45
C ARG A 144 3.18 -27.02 -42.14
N ARG A 145 3.37 -28.31 -42.03
CA ARG A 145 4.35 -29.07 -42.80
C ARG A 145 3.79 -29.27 -44.22
N GLY A 146 4.47 -28.76 -45.21
CA GLY A 146 4.21 -29.01 -46.65
C GLY A 146 5.03 -28.01 -47.44
N GLY A 147 5.85 -28.36 -48.28
CA GLY A 147 6.21 -29.39 -49.15
C GLY A 147 7.44 -28.95 -49.92
N ALA A 148 8.17 -29.90 -50.39
CA ALA A 148 9.40 -29.91 -51.15
C ALA A 148 9.46 -28.91 -52.32
N GLU A 149 10.62 -28.40 -52.65
CA GLU A 149 11.44 -28.88 -53.75
C GLU A 149 12.49 -27.82 -54.18
N LYS A 150 13.75 -28.29 -54.26
CA LYS A 150 14.82 -28.03 -55.22
C LYS A 150 15.03 -26.60 -55.74
N THR A 151 16.20 -26.07 -55.85
CA THR A 151 17.46 -26.45 -56.50
C THR A 151 18.50 -25.36 -56.30
N GLU A 152 19.71 -25.81 -56.06
CA GLU A 152 21.00 -25.47 -56.66
C GLU A 152 21.49 -24.01 -56.70
N SER A 153 22.67 -23.96 -56.23
CA SER A 153 23.97 -23.48 -56.72
C SER A 153 24.38 -22.06 -56.39
N SER A 154 25.44 -22.06 -55.78
CA SER A 154 26.81 -21.66 -56.10
C SER A 154 27.27 -20.33 -55.52
N THR A 155 28.30 -20.52 -54.78
CA THR A 155 29.61 -19.88 -54.81
C THR A 155 29.87 -18.50 -54.26
N LYS A 156 30.86 -18.56 -53.40
CA LYS A 156 32.05 -17.69 -53.26
C LYS A 156 31.93 -16.43 -52.40
N ALA A 157 32.58 -16.54 -51.30
CA ALA A 157 33.94 -16.06 -51.01
C ALA A 157 34.03 -14.68 -50.33
N ALA A 158 34.80 -14.75 -49.28
CA ALA A 158 35.78 -13.76 -48.81
C ALA A 158 35.25 -12.53 -48.03
N GLY A 159 35.58 -12.48 -46.75
CA GLY A 159 36.76 -11.79 -46.30
C GLY A 159 36.46 -10.57 -45.50
N GLY A 160 37.07 -10.46 -44.36
CA GLY A 160 37.38 -9.16 -43.76
C GLY A 160 36.86 -8.94 -42.31
N ARG A 161 37.59 -9.39 -41.39
CA ARG A 161 38.32 -8.71 -40.28
C ARG A 161 37.85 -7.28 -39.92
N GLY A 162 37.60 -7.10 -38.63
CA GLY A 162 38.16 -5.91 -38.05
C GLY A 162 37.29 -5.22 -36.99
N ALA A 163 37.74 -5.35 -35.73
CA ALA A 163 37.87 -4.28 -34.79
C ALA A 163 36.65 -3.79 -33.96
N ALA A 164 36.66 -4.17 -32.74
CA ALA A 164 36.34 -3.26 -31.61
C ALA A 164 37.48 -2.20 -31.52
N PRO A 165 37.44 -1.13 -30.71
CA PRO A 165 36.66 -0.78 -29.57
C PRO A 165 36.29 0.72 -29.48
N ALA A 166 35.55 1.18 -28.52
CA ALA A 166 35.89 2.40 -27.77
C ALA A 166 34.88 2.76 -26.69
N SER A 167 35.39 2.69 -25.50
CA SER A 167 35.06 3.44 -24.30
C SER A 167 34.93 4.95 -24.54
N LYS A 168 33.98 5.62 -23.87
CA LYS A 168 34.08 7.04 -23.44
C LYS A 168 32.94 7.34 -22.47
N LYS A 169 33.34 7.52 -21.21
CA LYS A 169 33.60 8.78 -20.49
C LYS A 169 32.36 9.35 -19.80
N THR A 170 32.34 9.17 -18.49
CA THR A 170 31.64 9.96 -17.48
C THR A 170 32.07 11.43 -17.49
N PRO A 171 31.20 12.40 -17.23
CA PRO A 171 31.63 13.71 -16.83
C PRO A 171 31.46 13.94 -15.32
N LYS A 172 32.52 14.55 -14.78
CA LYS A 172 32.81 15.01 -13.45
C LYS A 172 31.81 16.04 -12.92
N LYS A 173 31.52 15.90 -11.61
CA LYS A 173 31.01 16.94 -10.71
C LYS A 173 31.88 18.22 -10.78
N LYS A 174 31.23 19.36 -10.83
CA LYS A 174 31.80 20.64 -10.38
C LYS A 174 31.08 21.11 -9.12
N SER A 175 31.86 21.21 -8.07
CA SER A 175 31.57 21.94 -6.85
C SER A 175 31.81 23.44 -7.11
N THR A 176 30.91 24.30 -6.70
CA THR A 176 31.22 25.69 -6.40
C THR A 176 30.62 26.06 -5.06
N ALA A 177 31.50 26.33 -4.14
CA ALA A 177 31.26 27.04 -2.90
C ALA A 177 31.33 28.56 -3.16
N LYS A 178 30.63 29.31 -2.27
CA LYS A 178 30.79 30.72 -1.90
C LYS A 178 29.48 31.51 -2.06
N ALA A 179 28.98 32.17 -1.14
CA ALA A 179 29.42 32.94 0.01
C ALA A 179 28.22 33.07 0.97
#